data_a4bb2f8e5cf792ce5341fe8d1823ebaf
#
_entry.id   a4bb2f8e5cf792ce5341fe8d1823ebaf
#
_cell.length_a   1.000
_cell.length_b   1.000
_cell.length_c   1.000
_cell.angle_alpha   90.00
_cell.angle_beta   90.00
_cell.angle_gamma   90.00
#
_symmetry.space_group_name_H-M   'P 1'
#
loop_
_entity.id
_entity.type
_entity.pdbx_description
1 polymer ?
#
loop_
_entity_poly.entity_id
_entity_poly.type
_entity_poly.pdbx_seq_one_letter_code
_entity_poly.pdbx_strand_id
1 'polypeptide(L)'
;LLAHALHTQIDMHQAYGGVVPELASRDHIRRVVPLVRQVMLSAGRTLDDIDVVAYTQGPGLAGALLVGAGVACALAAALQRPTLAVHHLEGHLLSPFLSADPPSFPFVALLVSGGHTQLMRVDGVAQYELLGETIDDAAGEAFDKSAKLMGLGYPGGPALSRLAQQG
;
A
#
# COMPACT_ATOMS: atom_id res chain seq x y z
N LEU A 1 -8.97 -7.79 -12.51
CA LEU A 1 -7.51 -7.67 -12.54
C LEU A 1 -6.95 -8.56 -13.65
N LEU A 2 -6.25 -7.99 -14.63
CA LEU A 2 -5.66 -8.75 -15.75
C LEU A 2 -4.33 -9.39 -15.33
N ALA A 3 -3.47 -8.63 -14.69
CA ALA A 3 -2.19 -9.09 -14.17
C ALA A 3 -1.72 -8.20 -13.01
N HIS A 4 -0.76 -8.71 -12.23
CA HIS A 4 -0.04 -7.92 -11.24
C HIS A 4 1.42 -8.35 -11.22
N ALA A 5 2.29 -7.44 -10.76
CA ALA A 5 3.69 -7.72 -10.50
C ALA A 5 4.08 -7.08 -9.15
N LEU A 6 4.80 -7.82 -8.34
CA LEU A 6 5.22 -7.41 -7.00
C LEU A 6 6.71 -7.69 -6.81
N HIS A 7 7.39 -6.74 -6.19
CA HIS A 7 8.73 -6.93 -5.65
C HIS A 7 8.73 -6.55 -4.16
N THR A 8 9.16 -7.48 -3.29
CA THR A 8 9.28 -7.22 -1.86
C THR A 8 10.67 -6.68 -1.50
N GLN A 9 10.73 -5.77 -0.55
CA GLN A 9 11.96 -5.20 -0.01
C GLN A 9 12.27 -5.70 1.41
N ILE A 10 11.57 -6.73 1.89
CA ILE A 10 11.70 -7.25 3.27
C ILE A 10 13.14 -7.61 3.57
N ASP A 11 13.79 -8.41 2.72
CA ASP A 11 15.15 -8.89 2.93
C ASP A 11 16.17 -7.75 3.06
N MET A 12 15.98 -6.69 2.23
CA MET A 12 16.84 -5.51 2.26
C MET A 12 16.71 -4.74 3.57
N HIS A 13 15.51 -4.67 4.14
CA HIS A 13 15.22 -3.92 5.36
C HIS A 13 15.43 -4.73 6.64
N GLN A 14 15.45 -6.07 6.56
CA GLN A 14 15.56 -6.96 7.69
C GLN A 14 16.83 -6.70 8.52
N ALA A 15 17.96 -6.44 7.85
CA ALA A 15 19.24 -6.13 8.51
C ALA A 15 19.18 -4.84 9.37
N TYR A 16 18.23 -3.95 9.10
CA TYR A 16 18.05 -2.70 9.84
C TYR A 16 16.92 -2.77 10.87
N GLY A 17 16.21 -3.90 10.95
CA GLY A 17 15.10 -4.07 11.88
C GLY A 17 13.86 -3.21 11.57
N GLY A 18 13.75 -2.70 10.34
CA GLY A 18 12.63 -1.87 9.89
C GLY A 18 12.94 -1.15 8.58
N VAL A 19 11.95 -0.45 8.03
CA VAL A 19 12.09 0.25 6.74
C VAL A 19 13.07 1.41 6.84
N VAL A 20 14.05 1.45 5.92
CA VAL A 20 14.94 2.60 5.70
C VAL A 20 14.42 3.36 4.47
N PRO A 21 13.82 4.56 4.63
CA PRO A 21 13.08 5.25 3.57
C PRO A 21 13.93 5.54 2.32
N GLU A 22 15.19 5.90 2.50
CA GLU A 22 16.08 6.20 1.37
C GLU A 22 16.41 4.93 0.55
N LEU A 23 16.69 3.83 1.21
CA LEU A 23 16.93 2.55 0.52
C LEU A 23 15.68 2.10 -0.24
N ALA A 24 14.50 2.23 0.38
CA ALA A 24 13.23 1.92 -0.26
C ALA A 24 13.05 2.73 -1.55
N SER A 25 13.25 4.05 -1.49
CA SER A 25 13.11 4.95 -2.65
C SER A 25 14.07 4.61 -3.78
N ARG A 26 15.34 4.34 -3.45
CA ARG A 26 16.37 3.96 -4.44
C ARG A 26 16.06 2.63 -5.13
N ASP A 27 15.53 1.66 -4.40
CA ASP A 27 15.14 0.39 -4.98
C ASP A 27 13.88 0.53 -5.84
N HIS A 28 12.90 1.34 -5.44
CA HIS A 28 11.73 1.66 -6.27
C HIS A 28 12.11 2.21 -7.64
N ILE A 29 13.11 3.12 -7.72
CA ILE A 29 13.59 3.64 -9.01
C ILE A 29 14.10 2.52 -9.91
N ARG A 30 14.78 1.52 -9.34
CA ARG A 30 15.33 0.39 -10.10
C ARG A 30 14.26 -0.61 -10.54
N ARG A 31 13.18 -0.75 -9.75
CA ARG A 31 12.18 -1.81 -9.94
C ARG A 31 10.95 -1.41 -10.73
N VAL A 32 10.54 -0.15 -10.66
CA VAL A 32 9.25 0.27 -11.22
C VAL A 32 9.12 -0.01 -12.72
N VAL A 33 10.12 0.34 -13.53
CA VAL A 33 10.06 0.10 -14.98
C VAL A 33 10.11 -1.40 -15.35
N PRO A 34 10.99 -2.23 -14.78
CA PRO A 34 10.92 -3.68 -14.94
C PRO A 34 9.56 -4.27 -14.54
N LEU A 35 8.95 -3.83 -13.43
CA LEU A 35 7.63 -4.31 -13.00
C LEU A 35 6.52 -3.89 -13.97
N VAL A 36 6.55 -2.67 -14.51
CA VAL A 36 5.61 -2.24 -15.56
C VAL A 36 5.73 -3.14 -16.78
N ARG A 37 6.95 -3.41 -17.24
CA ARG A 37 7.15 -4.33 -18.39
C ARG A 37 6.63 -5.73 -18.12
N GLN A 38 6.91 -6.26 -16.93
CA GLN A 38 6.46 -7.59 -16.53
C GLN A 38 4.93 -7.68 -16.50
N VAL A 39 4.24 -6.70 -15.89
CA VAL A 39 2.78 -6.72 -15.79
C VAL A 39 2.12 -6.60 -17.16
N MET A 40 2.66 -5.77 -18.08
CA MET A 40 2.14 -5.64 -19.44
C MET A 40 2.26 -6.95 -20.23
N LEU A 41 3.44 -7.61 -20.15
CA LEU A 41 3.65 -8.92 -20.76
C LEU A 41 2.68 -9.97 -20.21
N SER A 42 2.54 -10.04 -18.88
CA SER A 42 1.65 -11.00 -18.21
C SER A 42 0.17 -10.77 -18.54
N ALA A 43 -0.21 -9.51 -18.78
CA ALA A 43 -1.56 -9.13 -19.19
C ALA A 43 -1.83 -9.38 -20.69
N GLY A 44 -0.80 -9.67 -21.49
CA GLY A 44 -0.92 -9.75 -22.94
C GLY A 44 -1.34 -8.42 -23.58
N ARG A 45 -0.87 -7.29 -23.02
CA ARG A 45 -1.21 -5.93 -23.43
C ARG A 45 0.03 -5.12 -23.80
N THR A 46 -0.18 -4.08 -24.60
CA THR A 46 0.81 -3.09 -24.98
C THR A 46 0.57 -1.77 -24.25
N LEU A 47 1.51 -0.85 -24.28
CA LEU A 47 1.34 0.47 -23.67
C LEU A 47 0.23 1.28 -24.36
N ASP A 48 -0.06 1.01 -25.64
CA ASP A 48 -1.14 1.68 -26.39
C ASP A 48 -2.54 1.31 -25.88
N ASP A 49 -2.66 0.16 -25.19
CA ASP A 49 -3.90 -0.30 -24.57
C ASP A 49 -4.22 0.41 -23.25
N ILE A 50 -3.34 1.31 -22.77
CA ILE A 50 -3.51 2.02 -21.52
C ILE A 50 -4.35 3.28 -21.73
N ASP A 51 -5.47 3.40 -21.01
CA ASP A 51 -6.33 4.59 -21.04
C ASP A 51 -6.00 5.60 -19.94
N VAL A 52 -5.57 5.12 -18.76
CA VAL A 52 -5.28 5.94 -17.57
C VAL A 52 -4.11 5.33 -16.81
N VAL A 53 -3.24 6.19 -16.28
CA VAL A 53 -2.17 5.77 -15.36
C VAL A 53 -2.54 6.22 -13.94
N ALA A 54 -2.89 5.27 -13.07
CA ALA A 54 -3.18 5.53 -11.68
C ALA A 54 -1.92 5.35 -10.80
N TYR A 55 -1.79 6.19 -9.77
CA TYR A 55 -0.69 6.10 -8.81
C TYR A 55 -1.12 6.54 -7.41
N THR A 56 -0.45 6.03 -6.38
CA THR A 56 -0.67 6.46 -5.00
C THR A 56 -0.05 7.84 -4.76
N GLN A 57 -0.89 8.84 -4.43
CA GLN A 57 -0.40 10.19 -4.11
C GLN A 57 0.02 10.36 -2.66
N GLY A 58 -0.51 9.55 -1.76
CA GLY A 58 -0.27 9.59 -0.31
C GLY A 58 -1.41 8.99 0.48
N PRO A 59 -1.28 8.89 1.80
CA PRO A 59 -0.05 9.07 2.58
C PRO A 59 0.97 7.95 2.37
N GLY A 60 2.22 8.19 2.78
CA GLY A 60 3.31 7.24 2.71
C GLY A 60 4.69 7.91 2.78
N LEU A 61 5.75 7.14 2.58
CA LEU A 61 7.13 7.64 2.56
C LEU A 61 7.34 8.55 1.36
N ALA A 62 7.62 9.83 1.60
CA ALA A 62 7.69 10.88 0.58
C ALA A 62 8.59 10.50 -0.62
N GLY A 63 9.79 9.96 -0.37
CA GLY A 63 10.71 9.53 -1.43
C GLY A 63 10.15 8.40 -2.29
N ALA A 64 9.48 7.40 -1.70
CA ALA A 64 8.86 6.29 -2.42
C ALA A 64 7.64 6.77 -3.24
N LEU A 65 6.80 7.62 -2.65
CA LEU A 65 5.66 8.25 -3.34
C LEU A 65 6.11 9.08 -4.54
N LEU A 66 7.18 9.87 -4.37
CA LEU A 66 7.72 10.70 -5.44
C LEU A 66 8.21 9.86 -6.64
N VAL A 67 8.85 8.72 -6.38
CA VAL A 67 9.25 7.78 -7.46
C VAL A 67 8.02 7.27 -8.22
N GLY A 68 7.00 6.80 -7.50
CA GLY A 68 5.76 6.30 -8.10
C GLY A 68 5.05 7.37 -8.93
N ALA A 69 4.84 8.55 -8.35
CA ALA A 69 4.20 9.68 -9.02
C ALA A 69 5.01 10.16 -10.23
N GLY A 70 6.35 10.30 -10.09
CA GLY A 70 7.23 10.75 -11.16
C GLY A 70 7.19 9.81 -12.37
N VAL A 71 7.30 8.50 -12.14
CA VAL A 71 7.22 7.50 -13.23
C VAL A 71 5.82 7.47 -13.84
N ALA A 72 4.76 7.50 -13.03
CA ALA A 72 3.39 7.49 -13.53
C ALA A 72 3.09 8.72 -14.40
N CYS A 73 3.46 9.91 -13.94
CA CYS A 73 3.28 11.15 -14.70
C CYS A 73 4.10 11.16 -16.00
N ALA A 74 5.37 10.70 -15.94
CA ALA A 74 6.21 10.60 -17.13
C ALA A 74 5.65 9.62 -18.16
N LEU A 75 5.19 8.46 -17.71
CA LEU A 75 4.57 7.44 -18.56
C LEU A 75 3.28 7.98 -19.21
N ALA A 76 2.39 8.56 -18.40
CA ALA A 76 1.14 9.16 -18.87
C ALA A 76 1.39 10.26 -19.92
N ALA A 77 2.36 11.15 -19.66
CA ALA A 77 2.75 12.19 -20.60
C ALA A 77 3.27 11.61 -21.93
N ALA A 78 4.14 10.59 -21.85
CA ALA A 78 4.67 9.92 -23.04
C ALA A 78 3.56 9.23 -23.87
N LEU A 79 2.55 8.67 -23.21
CA LEU A 79 1.40 8.01 -23.85
C LEU A 79 0.28 8.97 -24.21
N GLN A 80 0.37 10.25 -23.84
CA GLN A 80 -0.70 11.24 -23.96
C GLN A 80 -2.01 10.77 -23.29
N ARG A 81 -1.88 10.18 -22.09
CA ARG A 81 -3.01 9.65 -21.30
C ARG A 81 -3.15 10.42 -19.98
N PRO A 82 -4.36 10.48 -19.42
CA PRO A 82 -4.58 11.11 -18.10
C PRO A 82 -3.93 10.31 -16.97
N THR A 83 -3.64 11.00 -15.88
CA THR A 83 -3.24 10.40 -14.60
C THR A 83 -4.40 10.42 -13.62
N LEU A 84 -4.44 9.43 -12.72
CA LEU A 84 -5.36 9.37 -11.59
C LEU A 84 -4.55 9.25 -10.29
N ALA A 85 -4.57 10.30 -9.48
CA ALA A 85 -3.96 10.28 -8.17
C ALA A 85 -4.92 9.62 -7.16
N VAL A 86 -4.50 8.52 -6.52
CA VAL A 86 -5.31 7.74 -5.59
C VAL A 86 -4.81 7.92 -4.16
N HIS A 87 -5.70 8.21 -3.24
CA HIS A 87 -5.37 8.28 -1.82
C HIS A 87 -5.23 6.86 -1.26
N HIS A 88 -4.09 6.56 -0.61
CA HIS A 88 -3.75 5.21 -0.12
C HIS A 88 -4.82 4.63 0.82
N LEU A 89 -5.27 5.44 1.80
CA LEU A 89 -6.27 4.98 2.77
C LEU A 89 -7.65 4.81 2.13
N GLU A 90 -8.00 5.60 1.11
CA GLU A 90 -9.21 5.39 0.32
C GLU A 90 -9.18 4.05 -0.40
N GLY A 91 -8.03 3.66 -0.96
CA GLY A 91 -7.85 2.33 -1.53
C GLY A 91 -8.12 1.21 -0.52
N HIS A 92 -7.73 1.39 0.74
CA HIS A 92 -8.07 0.45 1.82
C HIS A 92 -9.57 0.45 2.14
N LEU A 93 -10.19 1.63 2.30
CA LEU A 93 -11.62 1.77 2.61
C LEU A 93 -12.51 1.15 1.52
N LEU A 94 -12.09 1.25 0.26
CA LEU A 94 -12.86 0.74 -0.88
C LEU A 94 -12.49 -0.70 -1.27
N SER A 95 -11.44 -1.29 -0.67
CA SER A 95 -11.03 -2.67 -0.99
C SER A 95 -12.13 -3.73 -0.79
N PRO A 96 -13.06 -3.62 0.19
CA PRO A 96 -14.16 -4.57 0.34
C PRO A 96 -15.10 -4.65 -0.87
N PHE A 97 -15.15 -3.60 -1.71
CA PHE A 97 -15.93 -3.63 -2.95
C PHE A 97 -15.37 -4.58 -4.02
N LEU A 98 -14.17 -5.11 -3.83
CA LEU A 98 -13.58 -6.15 -4.67
C LEU A 98 -14.00 -7.56 -4.25
N SER A 99 -14.74 -7.71 -3.13
CA SER A 99 -15.27 -9.00 -2.67
C SER A 99 -16.48 -9.44 -3.48
N ALA A 100 -16.84 -10.74 -3.33
CA ALA A 100 -18.05 -11.28 -3.94
C ALA A 100 -19.35 -10.71 -3.33
N ASP A 101 -19.28 -10.26 -2.08
CA ASP A 101 -20.40 -9.65 -1.33
C ASP A 101 -19.94 -8.28 -0.80
N PRO A 102 -19.96 -7.23 -1.65
CA PRO A 102 -19.51 -5.91 -1.27
C PRO A 102 -20.52 -5.24 -0.31
N PRO A 103 -20.03 -4.42 0.64
CA PRO A 103 -20.92 -3.66 1.52
C PRO A 103 -21.70 -2.61 0.72
N SER A 104 -22.88 -2.22 1.22
CA SER A 104 -23.61 -1.05 0.75
C SER A 104 -23.30 0.17 1.61
N PHE A 105 -23.30 1.36 1.00
CA PHE A 105 -23.20 2.62 1.73
C PHE A 105 -24.48 2.95 2.52
N PRO A 106 -24.40 3.60 3.69
CA PRO A 106 -23.20 3.86 4.47
C PRO A 106 -22.73 2.63 5.25
N PHE A 107 -21.45 2.56 5.58
CA PHE A 107 -20.90 1.57 6.50
C PHE A 107 -19.81 2.15 7.38
N VAL A 108 -19.44 1.42 8.45
CA VAL A 108 -18.31 1.77 9.31
C VAL A 108 -17.14 0.84 8.98
N ALA A 109 -15.98 1.43 8.71
CA ALA A 109 -14.74 0.72 8.42
C ALA A 109 -13.76 0.89 9.58
N LEU A 110 -13.17 -0.21 10.05
CA LEU A 110 -11.98 -0.19 10.88
C LEU A 110 -10.75 -0.41 9.98
N LEU A 111 -10.00 0.66 9.76
CA LEU A 111 -8.76 0.63 9.03
C LEU A 111 -7.61 0.33 9.99
N VAL A 112 -6.92 -0.80 9.78
CA VAL A 112 -5.79 -1.24 10.60
C VAL A 112 -4.60 -1.53 9.70
N SER A 113 -3.48 -0.84 9.92
CA SER A 113 -2.25 -1.03 9.17
C SER A 113 -1.01 -0.83 10.04
N GLY A 114 0.17 -0.90 9.43
CA GLY A 114 1.44 -0.60 10.11
C GLY A 114 1.60 0.87 10.52
N GLY A 115 0.90 1.80 9.87
CA GLY A 115 1.02 3.23 10.13
C GLY A 115 -0.28 3.94 10.54
N HIS A 116 -1.43 3.25 10.43
CA HIS A 116 -2.74 3.85 10.69
C HIS A 116 -3.65 2.88 11.42
N THR A 117 -4.40 3.39 12.40
CA THR A 117 -5.52 2.69 13.03
C THR A 117 -6.64 3.71 13.20
N GLN A 118 -7.67 3.60 12.36
CA GLN A 118 -8.75 4.59 12.26
C GLN A 118 -10.09 3.90 12.13
N LEU A 119 -11.09 4.46 12.80
CA LEU A 119 -12.50 4.12 12.62
C LEU A 119 -13.14 5.19 11.74
N MET A 120 -13.69 4.79 10.60
CA MET A 120 -14.22 5.69 9.59
C MET A 120 -15.67 5.37 9.30
N ARG A 121 -16.53 6.39 9.20
CA ARG A 121 -17.83 6.28 8.55
C ARG A 121 -17.65 6.56 7.06
N VAL A 122 -18.20 5.69 6.25
CA VAL A 122 -18.08 5.73 4.79
C VAL A 122 -19.49 5.90 4.20
N ASP A 123 -19.82 7.12 3.78
CA ASP A 123 -21.13 7.44 3.21
C ASP A 123 -21.16 7.26 1.68
N GLY A 124 -20.01 7.29 1.04
CA GLY A 124 -19.81 7.12 -0.39
C GLY A 124 -18.32 7.24 -0.76
N VAL A 125 -18.01 7.09 -2.05
CA VAL A 125 -16.65 7.34 -2.57
C VAL A 125 -16.31 8.83 -2.33
N ALA A 126 -15.12 9.10 -1.78
CA ALA A 126 -14.66 10.43 -1.37
C ALA A 126 -15.54 11.12 -0.29
N GLN A 127 -16.39 10.36 0.41
CA GLN A 127 -17.25 10.87 1.49
C GLN A 127 -16.99 10.07 2.77
N TYR A 128 -16.00 10.53 3.53
CA TYR A 128 -15.50 9.84 4.72
C TYR A 128 -15.52 10.76 5.94
N GLU A 129 -15.95 10.23 7.07
CA GLU A 129 -15.91 10.89 8.37
C GLU A 129 -15.04 10.08 9.31
N LEU A 130 -14.02 10.71 9.90
CA LEU A 130 -13.19 10.12 10.93
C LEU A 130 -13.97 10.10 12.24
N LEU A 131 -14.32 8.91 12.74
CA LEU A 131 -15.00 8.71 14.02
C LEU A 131 -14.01 8.59 15.17
N GLY A 132 -12.81 8.09 14.93
CA GLY A 132 -11.75 7.96 15.89
C GLY A 132 -10.48 7.39 15.30
N GLU A 133 -9.37 7.65 15.95
CA GLU A 133 -8.06 7.13 15.56
C GLU A 133 -7.19 6.82 16.77
N THR A 134 -6.13 6.04 16.56
CA THR A 134 -5.14 5.85 17.60
C THR A 134 -4.48 7.18 17.96
N ILE A 135 -4.21 7.37 19.25
CA ILE A 135 -3.53 8.56 19.80
C ILE A 135 -2.02 8.32 20.00
N ASP A 136 -1.55 7.10 19.75
CA ASP A 136 -0.15 6.69 19.91
C ASP A 136 0.22 5.76 18.75
N ASP A 137 0.70 4.55 19.00
CA ASP A 137 1.10 3.60 17.96
C ASP A 137 -0.11 3.11 17.15
N ALA A 138 0.08 2.95 15.85
CA ALA A 138 -0.84 2.15 15.05
C ALA A 138 -0.76 0.68 15.49
N ALA A 139 -1.85 -0.07 15.31
CA ALA A 139 -1.91 -1.46 15.77
C ALA A 139 -0.78 -2.32 15.17
N GLY A 140 -0.47 -2.19 13.88
CA GLY A 140 0.63 -2.92 13.26
C GLY A 140 1.99 -2.53 13.81
N GLU A 141 2.21 -1.25 14.10
CA GLU A 141 3.43 -0.75 14.75
C GLU A 141 3.57 -1.32 16.18
N ALA A 142 2.47 -1.37 16.95
CA ALA A 142 2.47 -1.97 18.28
C ALA A 142 2.83 -3.47 18.22
N PHE A 143 2.34 -4.20 17.21
CA PHE A 143 2.73 -5.60 16.97
C PHE A 143 4.22 -5.73 16.66
N ASP A 144 4.78 -4.90 15.77
CA ASP A 144 6.20 -4.96 15.41
C ASP A 144 7.11 -4.57 16.58
N LYS A 145 6.75 -3.54 17.35
CA LYS A 145 7.47 -3.14 18.57
C LYS A 145 7.47 -4.23 19.63
N SER A 146 6.31 -4.83 19.89
CA SER A 146 6.16 -5.93 20.84
C SER A 146 6.99 -7.15 20.42
N ALA A 147 6.92 -7.53 19.14
CA ALA A 147 7.70 -8.62 18.60
C ALA A 147 9.21 -8.37 18.71
N LYS A 148 9.66 -7.14 18.48
CA LYS A 148 11.05 -6.73 18.63
C LYS A 148 11.53 -6.88 20.07
N LEU A 149 10.72 -6.47 21.06
CA LEU A 149 11.02 -6.65 22.48
C LEU A 149 11.13 -8.13 22.87
N MET A 150 10.35 -8.99 22.21
CA MET A 150 10.38 -10.46 22.40
C MET A 150 11.46 -11.17 21.58
N GLY A 151 12.26 -10.47 20.78
CA GLY A 151 13.32 -11.06 19.96
C GLY A 151 12.81 -11.87 18.75
N LEU A 152 11.60 -11.62 18.26
CA LEU A 152 10.97 -12.40 17.18
C LEU A 152 11.39 -11.97 15.75
N GLY A 153 12.25 -10.97 15.63
CA GLY A 153 12.75 -10.48 14.34
C GLY A 153 11.79 -9.52 13.62
N TYR A 154 12.06 -9.31 12.33
CA TYR A 154 11.28 -8.41 11.46
C TYR A 154 10.92 -9.10 10.13
N PRO A 155 9.69 -8.94 9.61
CA PRO A 155 8.51 -8.28 10.21
C PRO A 155 7.98 -9.07 11.42
N GLY A 156 7.71 -8.36 12.50
CA GLY A 156 7.38 -8.95 13.79
C GLY A 156 5.92 -9.36 13.93
N GLY A 157 5.00 -8.63 13.32
CA GLY A 157 3.55 -8.87 13.45
C GLY A 157 3.14 -10.31 13.14
N PRO A 158 3.51 -10.89 11.98
CA PRO A 158 3.20 -12.29 11.66
C PRO A 158 3.82 -13.30 12.63
N ALA A 159 5.01 -13.02 13.15
CA ALA A 159 5.68 -13.90 14.12
C ALA A 159 4.96 -13.88 15.48
N LEU A 160 4.60 -12.69 15.96
CA LEU A 160 3.83 -12.51 17.19
C LEU A 160 2.44 -13.15 17.08
N SER A 161 1.75 -12.96 15.96
CA SER A 161 0.44 -13.57 15.70
C SER A 161 0.50 -15.10 15.73
N ARG A 162 1.52 -15.71 15.14
CA ARG A 162 1.72 -17.17 15.21
C ARG A 162 2.01 -17.65 16.63
N LEU A 163 2.82 -16.91 17.38
CA LEU A 163 3.13 -17.26 18.77
C LEU A 163 1.87 -17.21 19.64
N ALA A 164 1.02 -16.21 19.45
CA ALA A 164 -0.25 -16.06 20.19
C ALA A 164 -1.25 -17.22 19.96
N GLN A 165 -1.10 -17.98 18.88
CA GLN A 165 -1.94 -19.18 18.63
C GLN A 165 -1.52 -20.39 19.45
N GLN A 166 -0.37 -20.32 20.14
CA GLN A 166 0.20 -21.43 20.91
C GLN A 166 0.02 -21.24 22.44
N GLY A 167 -0.62 -20.13 22.85
CA GLY A 167 -0.79 -19.74 24.26
C GLY A 167 -2.22 -19.71 24.74
#